data_2e187ffbb98e21de1c1880f3b13def92
#
_entry.id   2e187ffbb98e21de1c1880f3b13def92
#
_cell.length_a   1.000
_cell.length_b   1.000
_cell.length_c   1.000
_cell.angle_alpha   90.00
_cell.angle_beta   90.00
_cell.angle_gamma   90.00
#
_symmetry.space_group_name_H-M   'P 1'
#
loop_
_entity.id
_entity.type
_entity.pdbx_description
1 polymer ?
#
loop_
_entity_poly.entity_id
_entity_poly.type
_entity_poly.pdbx_seq_one_letter_code
_entity_poly.pdbx_strand_id
1 'polypeptide(L)'
;CEYSSALISFNISPLTELYCIFVEFIQAIILKIYTYKIMNNVIVSPHYLSTSIGSKVFEMGGNAIDAAIATNLIQGIVAPETCGIGGDLFALIWIPGEKEPHYLDSAGFAGSGVNADDLKNFNTIPLNHPMSVTVPGAIAGWHELSQKFGKIDINDILNLGIELCHNGFEISEELHQSLTHHLDELSGQPSGYPFYRNDQALDVGYKIRRVQLGRTLELLANNGLMSFYSGEIGKAISESVDNVLTLNDLESFTSTWRKPLYSNIY
;
A
#
# COMPACT_ATOMS: atom_id res chain seq x y z
N CYS A 1 9.62 29.43 0.33
CA CYS A 1 8.92 30.43 1.17
C CYS A 1 9.96 31.25 1.88
N GLU A 2 10.02 32.52 1.50
CA GLU A 2 10.90 33.53 2.07
C GLU A 2 10.47 33.83 3.51
N TYR A 3 11.33 33.54 4.48
CA TYR A 3 11.24 34.15 5.79
C TYR A 3 12.01 35.47 5.73
N SER A 4 11.26 36.56 5.53
CA SER A 4 11.81 37.89 5.68
C SER A 4 12.12 38.11 7.15
N SER A 5 13.42 38.29 7.45
CA SER A 5 13.94 38.71 8.73
C SER A 5 13.47 40.15 9.01
N ALA A 6 12.45 40.32 9.83
CA ALA A 6 12.15 41.60 10.44
C ALA A 6 13.18 41.84 11.54
N LEU A 7 14.23 42.57 11.22
CA LEU A 7 15.16 43.14 12.21
C LEU A 7 14.45 44.25 12.95
N ILE A 8 13.93 43.95 14.14
CA ILE A 8 13.54 45.00 15.11
C ILE A 8 14.80 45.42 15.83
N SER A 9 15.28 46.62 15.51
CA SER A 9 16.43 47.20 16.21
C SER A 9 16.01 47.67 17.59
N PHE A 10 16.25 46.84 18.59
CA PHE A 10 16.30 47.33 19.98
C PHE A 10 17.73 47.67 20.36
N ASN A 11 17.91 48.79 21.02
CA ASN A 11 19.19 49.22 21.60
C ASN A 11 19.52 48.30 22.78
N ILE A 12 20.19 47.20 22.53
CA ILE A 12 20.50 46.13 23.48
C ILE A 12 21.97 46.19 23.81
N SER A 13 22.32 45.98 25.09
CA SER A 13 23.71 45.96 25.54
C SER A 13 24.49 44.81 24.87
N PRO A 14 25.83 44.91 24.72
CA PRO A 14 26.65 43.89 24.04
C PRO A 14 26.45 42.44 24.56
N LEU A 15 26.11 42.30 25.84
CA LEU A 15 25.85 40.99 26.47
C LEU A 15 24.52 40.39 26.01
N THR A 16 23.51 41.22 25.71
CA THR A 16 22.20 40.77 25.24
C THR A 16 22.23 40.36 23.76
N GLU A 17 23.07 41.06 22.95
CA GLU A 17 23.32 40.64 21.57
C GLU A 17 24.01 39.28 21.51
N LEU A 18 25.00 39.04 22.39
CA LEU A 18 25.68 37.74 22.45
C LEU A 18 24.73 36.62 22.85
N TYR A 19 23.80 36.90 23.78
CA TYR A 19 22.78 35.94 24.21
C TYR A 19 21.76 35.65 23.09
N CYS A 20 21.30 36.67 22.37
CA CYS A 20 20.40 36.48 21.21
C CYS A 20 21.07 35.68 20.09
N ILE A 21 22.33 35.97 19.74
CA ILE A 21 23.10 35.20 18.76
C ILE A 21 23.25 33.74 19.20
N PHE A 22 23.51 33.51 20.50
CA PHE A 22 23.67 32.15 21.03
C PHE A 22 22.36 31.38 21.01
N VAL A 23 21.22 31.99 21.33
CA VAL A 23 19.89 31.39 21.25
C VAL A 23 19.51 31.09 19.81
N GLU A 24 19.73 32.01 18.87
CA GLU A 24 19.51 31.77 17.45
C GLU A 24 20.40 30.64 16.90
N PHE A 25 21.66 30.59 17.33
CA PHE A 25 22.58 29.53 16.95
C PHE A 25 22.15 28.15 17.48
N ILE A 26 21.68 28.09 18.74
CA ILE A 26 21.12 26.89 19.33
C ILE A 26 19.79 26.48 18.63
N GLN A 27 18.91 27.43 18.34
CA GLN A 27 17.68 27.19 17.59
C GLN A 27 17.98 26.69 16.18
N ALA A 28 18.98 27.28 15.50
CA ALA A 28 19.41 26.83 14.18
C ALA A 28 20.03 25.42 14.21
N ILE A 29 20.79 25.10 15.25
CA ILE A 29 21.33 23.75 15.45
C ILE A 29 20.19 22.75 15.76
N ILE A 30 19.27 23.09 16.65
CA ILE A 30 18.11 22.27 16.98
C ILE A 30 17.24 22.08 15.74
N LEU A 31 16.94 23.13 14.99
CA LEU A 31 16.19 23.05 13.74
C LEU A 31 16.92 22.20 12.71
N LYS A 32 18.25 22.35 12.58
CA LYS A 32 19.07 21.55 11.67
C LYS A 32 19.14 20.09 12.10
N ILE A 33 19.20 19.79 13.39
CA ILE A 33 19.14 18.43 13.93
C ILE A 33 17.75 17.83 13.71
N TYR A 34 16.67 18.60 13.96
CA TYR A 34 15.30 18.16 13.69
C TYR A 34 15.04 17.97 12.20
N THR A 35 15.48 18.94 11.36
CA THR A 35 15.34 18.85 9.89
C THR A 35 16.16 17.66 9.35
N TYR A 36 17.37 17.43 9.88
CA TYR A 36 18.20 16.28 9.49
C TYR A 36 17.58 14.95 9.92
N LYS A 37 16.89 14.90 11.06
CA LYS A 37 16.20 13.71 11.55
C LYS A 37 14.86 13.45 10.83
N ILE A 38 14.18 14.52 10.40
CA ILE A 38 12.91 14.46 9.66
C ILE A 38 13.15 14.18 8.16
N MET A 39 14.29 14.62 7.59
CA MET A 39 14.57 14.46 6.16
C MET A 39 15.28 13.15 5.79
N ASN A 40 15.56 12.27 6.73
CA ASN A 40 16.22 11.00 6.42
C ASN A 40 15.28 9.96 5.80
N ASN A 41 13.98 10.08 6.05
CA ASN A 41 12.98 9.15 5.55
C ASN A 41 11.78 9.91 5.01
N VAL A 42 11.40 9.63 3.78
CA VAL A 42 10.23 10.22 3.13
C VAL A 42 9.34 9.09 2.61
N ILE A 43 8.05 9.22 2.83
CA ILE A 43 7.02 8.34 2.27
C ILE A 43 5.90 9.20 1.70
N VAL A 44 5.39 8.83 0.54
CA VAL A 44 4.28 9.50 -0.13
C VAL A 44 3.32 8.45 -0.65
N SER A 45 2.03 8.68 -0.45
CA SER A 45 0.97 7.84 -0.99
C SER A 45 -0.30 8.67 -1.23
N PRO A 46 -1.26 8.18 -2.01
CA PRO A 46 -2.50 8.90 -2.31
C PRO A 46 -3.37 9.17 -1.08
N HIS A 47 -3.32 8.31 -0.04
CA HIS A 47 -4.19 8.45 1.12
C HIS A 47 -3.39 8.78 2.39
N TYR A 48 -3.87 9.75 3.19
CA TYR A 48 -3.16 10.25 4.37
C TYR A 48 -2.89 9.17 5.44
N LEU A 49 -3.82 8.23 5.66
CA LEU A 49 -3.62 7.12 6.60
C LEU A 49 -2.49 6.19 6.14
N SER A 50 -2.40 5.92 4.83
CA SER A 50 -1.33 5.11 4.25
C SER A 50 0.04 5.76 4.49
N THR A 51 0.13 7.07 4.21
CA THR A 51 1.36 7.86 4.46
C THR A 51 1.71 7.89 5.95
N SER A 52 0.72 8.09 6.84
CA SER A 52 0.92 8.13 8.28
C SER A 52 1.45 6.81 8.84
N ILE A 53 0.88 5.69 8.42
CA ILE A 53 1.33 4.36 8.87
C ILE A 53 2.71 4.02 8.28
N GLY A 54 2.98 4.36 7.02
CA GLY A 54 4.31 4.22 6.44
C GLY A 54 5.37 5.02 7.20
N SER A 55 5.03 6.24 7.66
CA SER A 55 5.90 7.03 8.53
C SER A 55 6.14 6.36 9.89
N LYS A 56 5.09 5.80 10.50
CA LYS A 56 5.19 5.05 11.76
C LYS A 56 6.16 3.86 11.66
N VAL A 57 6.22 3.20 10.50
CA VAL A 57 7.15 2.08 10.27
C VAL A 57 8.60 2.53 10.38
N PHE A 58 8.95 3.74 9.93
CA PHE A 58 10.29 4.28 10.16
C PHE A 58 10.58 4.50 11.66
N GLU A 59 9.59 4.94 12.44
CA GLU A 59 9.73 5.09 13.90
C GLU A 59 9.92 3.75 14.61
N MET A 60 9.30 2.68 14.09
CA MET A 60 9.50 1.29 14.54
C MET A 60 10.88 0.72 14.18
N GLY A 61 11.69 1.46 13.42
CA GLY A 61 13.03 1.05 13.01
C GLY A 61 13.07 0.34 11.66
N GLY A 62 11.96 0.27 10.94
CA GLY A 62 11.88 -0.23 9.57
C GLY A 62 12.63 0.66 8.57
N ASN A 63 12.87 0.12 7.40
CA ASN A 63 13.49 0.81 6.27
C ASN A 63 12.45 1.27 5.23
N ALA A 64 12.90 1.78 4.09
CA ALA A 64 12.01 2.26 3.03
C ALA A 64 11.15 1.14 2.42
N ILE A 65 11.63 -0.10 2.39
CA ILE A 65 10.88 -1.26 1.88
C ILE A 65 9.76 -1.63 2.84
N ASP A 66 10.07 -1.72 4.14
CA ASP A 66 9.06 -1.99 5.18
C ASP A 66 7.97 -0.91 5.17
N ALA A 67 8.37 0.36 5.07
CA ALA A 67 7.44 1.47 4.98
C ALA A 67 6.58 1.42 3.70
N ALA A 68 7.16 1.04 2.56
CA ALA A 68 6.42 0.89 1.30
C ALA A 68 5.40 -0.24 1.37
N ILE A 69 5.76 -1.42 1.93
CA ILE A 69 4.84 -2.54 2.13
C ILE A 69 3.68 -2.12 3.04
N ALA A 70 3.98 -1.49 4.17
CA ALA A 70 2.95 -1.01 5.09
C ALA A 70 2.02 0.02 4.43
N THR A 71 2.59 0.97 3.70
CA THR A 71 1.82 1.99 2.97
C THR A 71 0.90 1.35 1.93
N ASN A 72 1.39 0.37 1.17
CA ASN A 72 0.60 -0.35 0.17
C ASN A 72 -0.51 -1.19 0.83
N LEU A 73 -0.22 -1.90 1.91
CA LEU A 73 -1.22 -2.63 2.71
C LEU A 73 -2.34 -1.69 3.17
N ILE A 74 -1.99 -0.58 3.80
CA ILE A 74 -2.98 0.38 4.33
C ILE A 74 -3.77 1.03 3.19
N GLN A 75 -3.10 1.37 2.07
CA GLN A 75 -3.77 1.91 0.88
C GLN A 75 -4.88 0.95 0.40
N GLY A 76 -4.60 -0.35 0.29
CA GLY A 76 -5.59 -1.36 -0.09
C GLY A 76 -6.73 -1.57 0.93
N ILE A 77 -6.54 -1.13 2.18
CA ILE A 77 -7.59 -1.16 3.20
C ILE A 77 -8.50 0.06 3.08
N VAL A 78 -7.93 1.27 2.99
CA VAL A 78 -8.67 2.54 3.10
C VAL A 78 -9.13 3.10 1.76
N ALA A 79 -8.47 2.73 0.67
CA ALA A 79 -8.75 3.17 -0.69
C ALA A 79 -8.74 1.99 -1.67
N PRO A 80 -9.67 1.00 -1.48
CA PRO A 80 -9.70 -0.24 -2.27
C PRO A 80 -9.96 -0.03 -3.76
N GLU A 81 -10.43 1.15 -4.15
CA GLU A 81 -10.58 1.57 -5.55
C GLU A 81 -9.24 1.79 -6.25
N THR A 82 -8.14 1.90 -5.50
CA THR A 82 -6.81 2.17 -6.07
C THR A 82 -5.91 0.95 -6.11
N CYS A 83 -6.00 0.06 -5.12
CA CYS A 83 -5.20 -1.16 -5.03
C CYS A 83 -5.76 -2.14 -3.99
N GLY A 84 -5.18 -3.34 -3.90
CA GLY A 84 -5.55 -4.33 -2.89
C GLY A 84 -4.70 -5.58 -2.95
N ILE A 85 -4.90 -6.49 -1.98
CA ILE A 85 -4.15 -7.75 -1.86
C ILE A 85 -4.42 -8.73 -3.02
N GLY A 86 -5.49 -8.50 -3.77
CA GLY A 86 -5.84 -9.29 -4.97
C GLY A 86 -5.26 -8.75 -6.27
N GLY A 87 -4.48 -7.67 -6.24
CA GLY A 87 -3.86 -7.04 -7.40
C GLY A 87 -2.42 -7.48 -7.64
N ASP A 88 -1.78 -6.81 -8.59
CA ASP A 88 -0.37 -6.98 -8.94
C ASP A 88 0.53 -6.07 -8.08
N LEU A 89 1.84 -6.35 -8.11
CA LEU A 89 2.84 -5.49 -7.50
C LEU A 89 4.06 -5.35 -8.41
N PHE A 90 4.50 -4.11 -8.59
CA PHE A 90 5.76 -3.77 -9.24
C PHE A 90 6.60 -2.92 -8.29
N ALA A 91 7.88 -3.24 -8.14
CA ALA A 91 8.77 -2.45 -7.32
C ALA A 91 10.09 -2.15 -8.04
N LEU A 92 10.46 -0.87 -8.05
CA LEU A 92 11.77 -0.41 -8.48
C LEU A 92 12.51 0.15 -7.28
N ILE A 93 13.66 -0.46 -6.93
CA ILE A 93 14.37 -0.21 -5.68
C ILE A 93 15.79 0.21 -6.00
N TRP A 94 16.18 1.37 -5.48
CA TRP A 94 17.54 1.84 -5.57
C TRP A 94 18.23 1.70 -4.21
N ILE A 95 19.31 0.92 -4.17
CA ILE A 95 20.14 0.76 -2.97
C ILE A 95 21.35 1.69 -3.08
N PRO A 96 21.60 2.54 -2.07
CA PRO A 96 22.76 3.43 -2.09
C PRO A 96 24.07 2.67 -2.27
N GLY A 97 24.89 3.10 -3.25
CA GLY A 97 26.17 2.45 -3.60
C GLY A 97 26.08 1.36 -4.68
N GLU A 98 24.90 0.92 -5.06
CA GLU A 98 24.71 0.02 -6.19
C GLU A 98 24.64 0.80 -7.52
N LYS A 99 25.02 0.14 -8.62
CA LYS A 99 25.08 0.78 -9.94
C LYS A 99 23.76 0.71 -10.71
N GLU A 100 22.92 -0.26 -10.39
CA GLU A 100 21.65 -0.53 -11.07
C GLU A 100 20.55 -0.71 -10.01
N PRO A 101 19.30 -0.27 -10.28
CA PRO A 101 18.17 -0.56 -9.41
C PRO A 101 17.75 -2.03 -9.53
N HIS A 102 17.12 -2.55 -8.48
CA HIS A 102 16.42 -3.82 -8.50
C HIS A 102 14.99 -3.60 -9.00
N TYR A 103 14.52 -4.49 -9.87
CA TYR A 103 13.14 -4.50 -10.33
C TYR A 103 12.48 -5.82 -9.98
N LEU A 104 11.40 -5.76 -9.20
CA LEU A 104 10.52 -6.88 -8.92
C LEU A 104 9.28 -6.78 -9.79
N ASP A 105 9.04 -7.84 -10.55
CA ASP A 105 7.82 -8.08 -11.30
C ASP A 105 7.00 -9.15 -10.59
N SER A 106 5.90 -8.73 -10.02
CA SER A 106 4.91 -9.58 -9.35
C SER A 106 3.53 -9.37 -10.00
N ALA A 107 3.50 -9.38 -11.34
CA ALA A 107 2.28 -9.46 -12.11
C ALA A 107 1.85 -10.91 -12.29
N GLY A 108 0.58 -11.17 -12.11
CA GLY A 108 0.02 -12.50 -12.30
C GLY A 108 -0.17 -12.87 -13.76
N PHE A 109 -0.19 -14.14 -14.03
CA PHE A 109 -0.57 -14.70 -15.33
C PHE A 109 -2.06 -15.07 -15.36
N ALA A 110 -2.63 -15.22 -16.56
CA ALA A 110 -4.00 -15.69 -16.74
C ALA A 110 -4.14 -17.14 -16.26
N GLY A 111 -5.25 -17.45 -15.61
CA GLY A 111 -5.50 -18.78 -15.08
C GLY A 111 -5.55 -19.87 -16.17
N SER A 112 -5.16 -21.09 -15.82
CA SER A 112 -5.20 -22.25 -16.72
C SER A 112 -6.62 -22.66 -17.13
N GLY A 113 -7.63 -22.21 -16.38
CA GLY A 113 -9.05 -22.41 -16.72
C GLY A 113 -9.59 -21.45 -17.79
N VAL A 114 -8.78 -20.47 -18.24
CA VAL A 114 -9.18 -19.58 -19.36
C VAL A 114 -9.17 -20.37 -20.65
N ASN A 115 -10.34 -20.46 -21.28
CA ASN A 115 -10.47 -21.08 -22.61
C ASN A 115 -10.39 -20.00 -23.70
N ALA A 116 -9.39 -20.10 -24.58
CA ALA A 116 -9.18 -19.16 -25.68
C ALA A 116 -10.38 -19.11 -26.67
N ASP A 117 -11.16 -20.19 -26.78
CA ASP A 117 -12.34 -20.21 -27.63
C ASP A 117 -13.49 -19.40 -27.01
N ASP A 118 -13.63 -19.40 -25.69
CA ASP A 118 -14.64 -18.60 -25.00
C ASP A 118 -14.33 -17.10 -25.13
N LEU A 119 -13.05 -16.73 -25.21
CA LEU A 119 -12.63 -15.33 -25.42
C LEU A 119 -13.08 -14.77 -26.78
N LYS A 120 -13.27 -15.62 -27.79
CA LYS A 120 -13.77 -15.20 -29.13
C LYS A 120 -15.21 -14.68 -29.09
N ASN A 121 -15.96 -15.00 -28.04
CA ASN A 121 -17.33 -14.52 -27.86
C ASN A 121 -17.38 -13.06 -27.37
N PHE A 122 -16.25 -12.48 -26.99
CA PHE A 122 -16.14 -11.12 -26.49
C PHE A 122 -15.38 -10.24 -27.47
N ASN A 123 -15.92 -9.05 -27.79
CA ASN A 123 -15.14 -7.97 -28.42
C ASN A 123 -14.10 -7.42 -27.43
N THR A 124 -14.47 -7.36 -26.16
CA THR A 124 -13.61 -6.96 -25.02
C THR A 124 -14.09 -7.75 -23.81
N ILE A 125 -13.18 -8.41 -23.09
CA ILE A 125 -13.51 -9.12 -21.85
C ILE A 125 -14.03 -8.08 -20.84
N PRO A 126 -15.25 -8.28 -20.28
CA PRO A 126 -15.76 -7.37 -19.25
C PRO A 126 -14.84 -7.39 -18.02
N LEU A 127 -14.60 -6.23 -17.39
CA LEU A 127 -13.69 -6.09 -16.24
C LEU A 127 -14.12 -6.93 -15.04
N ASN A 128 -15.42 -7.15 -14.86
CA ASN A 128 -16.00 -7.96 -13.78
C ASN A 128 -16.21 -9.44 -14.16
N HIS A 129 -15.67 -9.89 -15.29
CA HIS A 129 -15.76 -11.28 -15.72
C HIS A 129 -14.62 -12.12 -15.10
N PRO A 130 -14.86 -13.37 -14.63
CA PRO A 130 -13.80 -14.22 -14.08
C PRO A 130 -12.56 -14.37 -14.96
N MET A 131 -12.71 -14.41 -16.29
CA MET A 131 -11.58 -14.51 -17.24
C MET A 131 -10.71 -13.26 -17.31
N SER A 132 -11.13 -12.12 -16.73
CA SER A 132 -10.29 -10.92 -16.65
C SER A 132 -9.32 -10.94 -15.47
N VAL A 133 -9.50 -11.91 -14.55
CA VAL A 133 -8.69 -12.00 -13.33
C VAL A 133 -7.40 -12.77 -13.58
N THR A 134 -6.28 -12.21 -13.14
CA THR A 134 -4.97 -12.87 -13.13
C THR A 134 -4.63 -13.38 -11.72
N VAL A 135 -3.62 -14.23 -11.60
CA VAL A 135 -3.14 -14.65 -10.27
C VAL A 135 -2.73 -13.40 -9.47
N PRO A 136 -3.25 -13.18 -8.25
CA PRO A 136 -2.87 -12.02 -7.45
C PRO A 136 -1.38 -12.01 -7.10
N GLY A 137 -0.67 -10.95 -7.43
CA GLY A 137 0.77 -10.86 -7.22
C GLY A 137 1.21 -10.08 -5.99
N ALA A 138 0.34 -9.23 -5.44
CA ALA A 138 0.73 -8.28 -4.38
C ALA A 138 1.35 -8.96 -3.15
N ILE A 139 0.75 -10.04 -2.66
CA ILE A 139 1.21 -10.75 -1.45
C ILE A 139 2.56 -11.43 -1.69
N ALA A 140 2.78 -12.06 -2.85
CA ALA A 140 4.07 -12.65 -3.20
C ALA A 140 5.13 -11.55 -3.36
N GLY A 141 4.75 -10.39 -3.90
CA GLY A 141 5.63 -9.23 -3.97
C GLY A 141 6.05 -8.74 -2.58
N TRP A 142 5.13 -8.64 -1.61
CA TRP A 142 5.48 -8.30 -0.23
C TRP A 142 6.41 -9.34 0.40
N HIS A 143 6.16 -10.63 0.14
CA HIS A 143 7.02 -11.71 0.61
C HIS A 143 8.45 -11.52 0.10
N GLU A 144 8.64 -11.39 -1.22
CA GLU A 144 9.95 -11.21 -1.84
C GLU A 144 10.66 -9.94 -1.35
N LEU A 145 9.94 -8.83 -1.24
CA LEU A 145 10.49 -7.56 -0.76
C LEU A 145 10.95 -7.66 0.70
N SER A 146 10.10 -8.22 1.57
CA SER A 146 10.41 -8.35 2.99
C SER A 146 11.57 -9.31 3.24
N GLN A 147 11.60 -10.44 2.54
CA GLN A 147 12.68 -11.43 2.67
C GLN A 147 14.03 -10.89 2.20
N LYS A 148 14.06 -10.13 1.11
CA LYS A 148 15.31 -9.65 0.52
C LYS A 148 15.84 -8.37 1.16
N PHE A 149 14.97 -7.46 1.53
CA PHE A 149 15.33 -6.10 1.94
C PHE A 149 14.68 -5.64 3.24
N GLY A 150 13.69 -6.36 3.76
CA GLY A 150 13.00 -6.01 4.99
C GLY A 150 13.93 -5.97 6.20
N LYS A 151 13.63 -5.11 7.15
CA LYS A 151 14.40 -4.92 8.37
C LYS A 151 13.61 -5.27 9.62
N ILE A 152 12.28 -5.14 9.58
CA ILE A 152 11.38 -5.52 10.68
C ILE A 152 10.56 -6.75 10.28
N ASP A 153 9.95 -7.41 11.26
CA ASP A 153 9.10 -8.56 10.99
C ASP A 153 7.86 -8.13 10.20
N ILE A 154 7.55 -8.87 9.13
CA ILE A 154 6.36 -8.62 8.30
C ILE A 154 5.08 -8.70 9.13
N ASN A 155 5.05 -9.47 10.22
CA ASN A 155 3.91 -9.55 11.11
C ASN A 155 3.66 -8.23 11.85
N ASP A 156 4.70 -7.46 12.17
CA ASP A 156 4.54 -6.12 12.75
C ASP A 156 3.81 -5.19 11.77
N ILE A 157 4.10 -5.32 10.48
CA ILE A 157 3.42 -4.58 9.41
C ILE A 157 1.98 -5.04 9.25
N LEU A 158 1.74 -6.36 9.18
CA LEU A 158 0.40 -6.93 9.06
C LEU A 158 -0.50 -6.52 10.22
N ASN A 159 0.04 -6.50 11.44
CA ASN A 159 -0.70 -6.09 12.63
C ASN A 159 -1.23 -4.66 12.56
N LEU A 160 -0.50 -3.73 11.91
CA LEU A 160 -1.01 -2.37 11.67
C LEU A 160 -2.26 -2.37 10.78
N GLY A 161 -2.28 -3.22 9.76
CA GLY A 161 -3.45 -3.41 8.89
C GLY A 161 -4.61 -4.10 9.59
N ILE A 162 -4.34 -5.15 10.37
CA ILE A 162 -5.32 -5.89 11.17
C ILE A 162 -6.01 -4.93 12.15
N GLU A 163 -5.22 -4.16 12.89
CA GLU A 163 -5.74 -3.17 13.84
C GLU A 163 -6.66 -2.16 13.15
N LEU A 164 -6.26 -1.62 12.00
CA LEU A 164 -7.06 -0.68 11.23
C LEU A 164 -8.37 -1.30 10.72
N CYS A 165 -8.33 -2.55 10.23
CA CYS A 165 -9.50 -3.28 9.79
C CYS A 165 -10.55 -3.45 10.89
N HIS A 166 -10.10 -3.73 12.13
CA HIS A 166 -10.98 -3.91 13.29
C HIS A 166 -11.44 -2.60 13.91
N ASN A 167 -10.54 -1.61 14.04
CA ASN A 167 -10.88 -0.31 14.59
C ASN A 167 -11.70 0.55 13.65
N GLY A 168 -11.55 0.33 12.34
CA GLY A 168 -12.25 1.04 11.27
C GLY A 168 -11.61 2.38 10.92
N PHE A 169 -12.02 2.89 9.77
CA PHE A 169 -11.59 4.16 9.18
C PHE A 169 -12.80 4.88 8.57
N GLU A 170 -12.65 6.17 8.28
CA GLU A 170 -13.69 6.98 7.67
C GLU A 170 -13.63 6.91 6.14
N ILE A 171 -14.81 6.87 5.50
CA ILE A 171 -14.92 6.94 4.03
C ILE A 171 -14.41 8.30 3.56
N SER A 172 -13.44 8.30 2.65
CA SER A 172 -12.96 9.51 1.99
C SER A 172 -13.92 9.95 0.88
N GLU A 173 -13.72 11.18 0.39
CA GLU A 173 -14.52 11.69 -0.72
C GLU A 173 -14.27 10.89 -2.01
N GLU A 174 -13.02 10.53 -2.30
CA GLU A 174 -12.63 9.74 -3.46
C GLU A 174 -13.26 8.35 -3.41
N LEU A 175 -13.20 7.68 -2.24
CA LEU A 175 -13.83 6.37 -2.07
C LEU A 175 -15.35 6.47 -2.23
N HIS A 176 -16.01 7.48 -1.63
CA HIS A 176 -17.46 7.69 -1.79
C HIS A 176 -17.85 7.89 -3.26
N GLN A 177 -17.11 8.70 -4.00
CA GLN A 177 -17.34 8.94 -5.43
C GLN A 177 -17.19 7.65 -6.24
N SER A 178 -16.14 6.86 -5.98
CA SER A 178 -15.91 5.57 -6.64
C SER A 178 -17.03 4.58 -6.33
N LEU A 179 -17.43 4.45 -5.06
CA LEU A 179 -18.52 3.58 -4.65
C LEU A 179 -19.87 3.98 -5.30
N THR A 180 -20.13 5.27 -5.41
CA THR A 180 -21.34 5.79 -6.07
C THR A 180 -21.32 5.50 -7.57
N HIS A 181 -20.15 5.64 -8.21
CA HIS A 181 -19.99 5.36 -9.64
C HIS A 181 -20.19 3.87 -9.99
N HIS A 182 -19.74 2.98 -9.10
CA HIS A 182 -19.81 1.53 -9.29
C HIS A 182 -20.95 0.86 -8.50
N LEU A 183 -21.98 1.62 -8.13
CA LEU A 183 -23.09 1.13 -7.29
C LEU A 183 -23.75 -0.12 -7.88
N ASP A 184 -24.11 -0.07 -9.17
CA ASP A 184 -24.83 -1.17 -9.85
C ASP A 184 -23.97 -2.43 -9.94
N GLU A 185 -22.66 -2.29 -10.00
CA GLU A 185 -21.71 -3.40 -10.12
C GLU A 185 -21.39 -4.05 -8.77
N LEU A 186 -21.31 -3.25 -7.69
CA LEU A 186 -20.76 -3.69 -6.42
C LEU A 186 -21.78 -3.86 -5.31
N SER A 187 -22.92 -3.18 -5.32
CA SER A 187 -23.87 -3.19 -4.20
C SER A 187 -24.45 -4.58 -3.91
N GLY A 188 -24.62 -5.42 -4.95
CA GLY A 188 -25.08 -6.80 -4.85
C GLY A 188 -23.99 -7.84 -4.60
N GLN A 189 -22.71 -7.43 -4.57
CA GLN A 189 -21.58 -8.34 -4.40
C GLN A 189 -21.20 -8.50 -2.92
N PRO A 190 -20.78 -9.70 -2.48
CA PRO A 190 -20.29 -9.90 -1.11
C PRO A 190 -19.13 -8.97 -0.73
N SER A 191 -18.27 -8.65 -1.69
CA SER A 191 -17.14 -7.71 -1.54
C SER A 191 -17.59 -6.25 -1.30
N GLY A 192 -18.76 -5.88 -1.83
CA GLY A 192 -19.36 -4.56 -1.64
C GLY A 192 -20.01 -4.35 -0.28
N TYR A 193 -20.38 -5.43 0.41
CA TYR A 193 -21.16 -5.38 1.65
C TYR A 193 -20.69 -4.37 2.70
N PRO A 194 -19.39 -4.17 2.97
CA PRO A 194 -18.97 -3.18 3.96
C PRO A 194 -19.25 -1.73 3.56
N PHE A 195 -19.41 -1.44 2.27
CA PHE A 195 -19.41 -0.11 1.68
C PHE A 195 -20.80 0.41 1.28
N TYR A 196 -21.80 -0.47 1.27
CA TYR A 196 -23.16 -0.13 0.84
C TYR A 196 -24.17 -0.43 1.93
N ARG A 197 -25.23 0.39 1.98
CA ARG A 197 -26.39 0.18 2.85
C ARG A 197 -27.65 0.64 2.13
N ASN A 198 -28.68 -0.22 2.09
CA ASN A 198 -29.93 0.06 1.38
C ASN A 198 -29.73 0.50 -0.07
N ASP A 199 -28.84 -0.20 -0.78
CA ASP A 199 -28.47 0.08 -2.17
C ASP A 199 -27.92 1.49 -2.41
N GLN A 200 -27.23 2.03 -1.41
CA GLN A 200 -26.54 3.33 -1.49
C GLN A 200 -25.12 3.18 -0.96
N ALA A 201 -24.17 3.92 -1.57
CA ALA A 201 -22.82 4.06 -1.04
C ALA A 201 -22.85 4.76 0.32
N LEU A 202 -21.98 4.35 1.23
CA LEU A 202 -21.85 5.02 2.52
C LEU A 202 -21.28 6.43 2.33
N ASP A 203 -21.82 7.37 3.12
CA ASP A 203 -21.43 8.78 3.05
C ASP A 203 -19.98 9.03 3.48
N VAL A 204 -19.40 10.11 2.98
CA VAL A 204 -18.11 10.65 3.43
C VAL A 204 -18.10 10.83 4.95
N GLY A 205 -17.03 10.42 5.59
CA GLY A 205 -16.88 10.47 7.05
C GLY A 205 -17.59 9.33 7.79
N TYR A 206 -18.36 8.47 7.11
CA TYR A 206 -18.93 7.29 7.75
C TYR A 206 -17.80 6.32 8.13
N LYS A 207 -17.79 5.86 9.38
CA LYS A 207 -16.76 4.95 9.89
C LYS A 207 -17.13 3.51 9.57
N ILE A 208 -16.29 2.82 8.78
CA ILE A 208 -16.46 1.41 8.44
C ILE A 208 -15.36 0.54 9.04
N ARG A 209 -15.63 -0.76 9.13
CA ARG A 209 -14.69 -1.82 9.51
C ARG A 209 -14.64 -2.87 8.42
N ARG A 210 -13.43 -3.32 8.08
CA ARG A 210 -13.23 -4.40 7.11
C ARG A 210 -12.88 -5.71 7.82
N VAL A 211 -13.78 -6.18 8.69
CA VAL A 211 -13.55 -7.32 9.58
C VAL A 211 -13.12 -8.59 8.83
N GLN A 212 -13.70 -8.85 7.66
CA GLN A 212 -13.33 -10.03 6.86
C GLN A 212 -11.90 -9.93 6.32
N LEU A 213 -11.50 -8.75 5.82
CA LEU A 213 -10.13 -8.51 5.41
C LEU A 213 -9.17 -8.62 6.61
N GLY A 214 -9.57 -8.09 7.78
CA GLY A 214 -8.80 -8.25 9.02
C GLY A 214 -8.51 -9.72 9.34
N ARG A 215 -9.53 -10.59 9.26
CA ARG A 215 -9.37 -12.05 9.44
C ARG A 215 -8.44 -12.69 8.39
N THR A 216 -8.54 -12.28 7.14
CA THR A 216 -7.60 -12.75 6.11
C THR A 216 -6.16 -12.35 6.46
N LEU A 217 -5.93 -11.12 6.89
CA LEU A 217 -4.60 -10.67 7.32
C LEU A 217 -4.10 -11.42 8.57
N GLU A 218 -4.99 -11.75 9.51
CA GLU A 218 -4.66 -12.60 10.68
C GLU A 218 -4.22 -14.01 10.25
N LEU A 219 -4.90 -14.62 9.27
CA LEU A 219 -4.47 -15.90 8.70
C LEU A 219 -3.09 -15.80 8.07
N LEU A 220 -2.80 -14.73 7.33
CA LEU A 220 -1.47 -14.49 6.74
C LEU A 220 -0.40 -14.27 7.80
N ALA A 221 -0.69 -13.55 8.88
CA ALA A 221 0.23 -13.35 9.99
C ALA A 221 0.55 -14.66 10.73
N ASN A 222 -0.44 -15.53 10.89
CA ASN A 222 -0.27 -16.81 11.59
C ASN A 222 0.40 -17.89 10.74
N ASN A 223 0.12 -17.94 9.44
CA ASN A 223 0.52 -19.02 8.54
C ASN A 223 1.61 -18.62 7.52
N GLY A 224 2.01 -17.33 7.52
CA GLY A 224 2.94 -16.74 6.55
C GLY A 224 2.24 -16.26 5.27
N LEU A 225 2.84 -15.26 4.62
CA LEU A 225 2.26 -14.61 3.43
C LEU A 225 1.91 -15.59 2.30
N MET A 226 2.75 -16.59 2.07
CA MET A 226 2.53 -17.54 0.97
C MET A 226 1.34 -18.48 1.19
N SER A 227 0.77 -18.54 2.41
CA SER A 227 -0.50 -19.22 2.66
C SER A 227 -1.70 -18.60 1.93
N PHE A 228 -1.55 -17.37 1.39
CA PHE A 228 -2.51 -16.73 0.53
C PHE A 228 -2.84 -17.55 -0.72
N TYR A 229 -1.85 -18.23 -1.26
CA TYR A 229 -1.95 -18.99 -2.51
C TYR A 229 -2.39 -20.44 -2.35
N SER A 230 -2.61 -20.88 -1.12
CA SER A 230 -2.95 -22.28 -0.80
C SER A 230 -4.04 -22.35 0.26
N GLY A 231 -4.38 -23.57 0.68
CA GLY A 231 -5.30 -23.82 1.80
C GLY A 231 -6.67 -23.18 1.63
N GLU A 232 -7.18 -22.54 2.70
CA GLU A 232 -8.51 -21.93 2.74
C GLU A 232 -8.60 -20.69 1.84
N ILE A 233 -7.60 -19.81 1.88
CA ILE A 233 -7.60 -18.56 1.09
C ILE A 233 -7.51 -18.89 -0.40
N GLY A 234 -6.55 -19.73 -0.80
CA GLY A 234 -6.37 -20.12 -2.20
C GLY A 234 -7.62 -20.80 -2.79
N LYS A 235 -8.27 -21.66 -2.02
CA LYS A 235 -9.55 -22.26 -2.43
C LYS A 235 -10.65 -21.24 -2.61
N ALA A 236 -10.81 -20.31 -1.66
CA ALA A 236 -11.83 -19.27 -1.74
C ALA A 236 -11.61 -18.35 -2.96
N ILE A 237 -10.34 -18.01 -3.28
CA ILE A 237 -10.01 -17.25 -4.49
C ILE A 237 -10.43 -18.04 -5.75
N SER A 238 -10.01 -19.30 -5.87
CA SER A 238 -10.33 -20.16 -7.03
C SER A 238 -11.85 -20.31 -7.23
N GLU A 239 -12.59 -20.59 -6.16
CA GLU A 239 -14.03 -20.73 -6.18
C GLU A 239 -14.75 -19.41 -6.56
N SER A 240 -14.25 -18.26 -6.10
CA SER A 240 -14.85 -16.95 -6.38
C SER A 240 -14.76 -16.52 -7.85
N VAL A 241 -13.88 -17.14 -8.62
CA VAL A 241 -13.69 -16.89 -10.06
C VAL A 241 -14.02 -18.13 -10.91
N ASP A 242 -14.97 -18.95 -10.45
CA ASP A 242 -15.45 -20.13 -11.15
C ASP A 242 -14.33 -21.12 -11.59
N ASN A 243 -13.26 -21.21 -10.80
CA ASN A 243 -12.05 -21.98 -11.08
C ASN A 243 -11.32 -21.60 -12.39
N VAL A 244 -11.55 -20.40 -12.90
CA VAL A 244 -10.73 -19.84 -14.00
C VAL A 244 -9.27 -19.70 -13.56
N LEU A 245 -9.04 -19.27 -12.30
CA LEU A 245 -7.80 -19.48 -11.59
C LEU A 245 -7.90 -20.76 -10.78
N THR A 246 -7.14 -21.80 -11.16
CA THR A 246 -7.11 -23.04 -10.40
C THR A 246 -6.21 -22.91 -9.16
N LEU A 247 -6.40 -23.78 -8.17
CA LEU A 247 -5.52 -23.82 -7.01
C LEU A 247 -4.06 -24.05 -7.41
N ASN A 248 -3.81 -24.85 -8.45
CA ASN A 248 -2.46 -25.08 -8.97
C ASN A 248 -1.84 -23.81 -9.58
N ASP A 249 -2.64 -22.97 -10.25
CA ASP A 249 -2.15 -21.67 -10.76
C ASP A 249 -1.70 -20.79 -9.61
N LEU A 250 -2.48 -20.73 -8.53
CA LEU A 250 -2.16 -19.97 -7.33
C LEU A 250 -0.89 -20.51 -6.65
N GLU A 251 -0.83 -21.82 -6.37
CA GLU A 251 0.30 -22.45 -5.67
C GLU A 251 1.63 -22.40 -6.44
N SER A 252 1.55 -22.34 -7.79
CA SER A 252 2.73 -22.26 -8.65
C SER A 252 3.25 -20.83 -8.87
N PHE A 253 2.49 -19.81 -8.41
CA PHE A 253 2.86 -18.42 -8.64
C PHE A 253 4.07 -17.99 -7.80
N THR A 254 5.00 -17.31 -8.47
CA THR A 254 6.18 -16.69 -7.84
C THR A 254 6.48 -15.35 -8.51
N SER A 255 6.86 -14.37 -7.71
CA SER A 255 7.37 -13.11 -8.21
C SER A 255 8.74 -13.28 -8.86
N THR A 256 9.07 -12.43 -9.81
CA THR A 256 10.32 -12.53 -10.59
C THR A 256 11.15 -11.26 -10.46
N TRP A 257 12.41 -11.40 -10.04
CA TRP A 257 13.39 -10.34 -10.13
C TRP A 257 13.89 -10.23 -11.57
N ARG A 258 13.70 -9.05 -12.18
CA ARG A 258 14.06 -8.79 -13.56
C ARG A 258 15.06 -7.65 -13.69
N LYS A 259 15.72 -7.57 -14.83
CA LYS A 259 16.53 -6.41 -15.20
C LYS A 259 15.58 -5.27 -15.58
N PRO A 260 15.73 -4.06 -14.98
CA PRO A 260 14.91 -2.92 -15.36
C PRO A 260 15.21 -2.43 -16.78
N LEU A 261 14.21 -1.83 -17.40
CA LEU A 261 14.40 -1.16 -18.69
C LEU A 261 14.96 0.25 -18.45
N TYR A 262 15.85 0.67 -19.34
CA TYR A 262 16.47 1.99 -19.29
C TYR A 262 16.13 2.77 -20.55
N SER A 263 15.89 4.06 -20.39
CA SER A 263 15.79 5.01 -21.48
C SER A 263 16.61 6.24 -21.15
N ASN A 264 17.42 6.69 -22.11
CA ASN A 264 18.10 7.98 -22.00
C ASN A 264 17.15 9.05 -22.52
N ILE A 265 16.78 9.98 -21.66
CA ILE A 265 16.02 11.19 -22.04
C ILE A 265 17.03 12.32 -22.12
N TYR A 266 17.20 12.87 -23.31
CA TYR A 266 18.07 14.01 -23.58
C TYR A 266 17.27 15.31 -23.59
#